data_fa8483e984762decfd550014ac70008d
#
_entry.id   fa8483e984762decfd550014ac70008d
#
_cell.length_a   1.000
_cell.length_b   1.000
_cell.length_c   1.000
_cell.angle_alpha   90.00
_cell.angle_beta   90.00
_cell.angle_gamma   90.00
#
_symmetry.space_group_name_H-M   'P 1'
#
loop_
_entity.id
_entity.type
_entity.pdbx_description
1 polymer ?
#
loop_
_entity_poly.entity_id
_entity_poly.type
_entity_poly.pdbx_seq_one_letter_code
_entity_poly.pdbx_strand_id
1 'polypeptide(L)'
;EFYHQNGTPISAHNEEQKKQTSPYNLAYFVLNAPRDILYERIDKRVDQMLEEGLVKEVEGLKREGCHRGMVSMQGLGYKEILAYLEGEYPLEEAVRILKRDTRHFAKRQLTWFRRESDVIWVDKDKFHWDEKEILEYMLSVLKEHDILG
;
A
#
# COMPACT_ATOMS: atom_id res chain seq x y z
N GLU A 1 -3.49 28.84 0.13
CA GLU A 1 -4.86 28.78 -0.40
C GLU A 1 -5.87 28.52 0.71
N PHE A 2 -5.80 27.43 1.48
CA PHE A 2 -6.69 27.10 2.59
C PHE A 2 -6.77 28.22 3.66
N TYR A 3 -5.64 28.81 4.04
CA TYR A 3 -5.60 29.93 5.01
C TYR A 3 -6.34 31.16 4.50
N HIS A 4 -6.19 31.49 3.22
CA HIS A 4 -6.88 32.64 2.61
C HIS A 4 -8.39 32.45 2.51
N GLN A 5 -8.86 31.21 2.40
CA GLN A 5 -10.29 30.89 2.33
C GLN A 5 -10.95 30.77 3.71
N ASN A 6 -10.24 30.28 4.73
CA ASN A 6 -10.82 29.91 6.02
C ASN A 6 -10.29 30.73 7.20
N GLY A 7 -9.27 31.57 7.00
CA GLY A 7 -8.68 32.42 8.06
C GLY A 7 -7.87 31.66 9.13
N THR A 8 -7.76 30.32 9.01
CA THR A 8 -7.05 29.47 9.97
C THR A 8 -6.03 28.59 9.25
N PRO A 9 -4.87 28.29 9.88
CA PRO A 9 -3.90 27.33 9.31
C PRO A 9 -4.53 25.94 9.15
N ILE A 10 -4.16 25.23 8.07
CA ILE A 10 -4.62 23.86 7.83
C ILE A 10 -4.25 22.91 8.98
N SER A 11 -3.13 23.16 9.67
CA SER A 11 -2.71 22.37 10.84
C SER A 11 -3.72 22.48 11.99
N ALA A 12 -4.21 23.68 12.30
CA ALA A 12 -5.22 23.89 13.34
C ALA A 12 -6.54 23.22 12.98
N HIS A 13 -6.97 23.33 11.72
CA HIS A 13 -8.14 22.62 11.22
C HIS A 13 -7.99 21.09 11.35
N ASN A 14 -6.84 20.55 10.97
CA ASN A 14 -6.57 19.11 11.08
C ASN A 14 -6.54 18.63 12.54
N GLU A 15 -6.04 19.44 13.47
CA GLU A 15 -6.07 19.12 14.91
C GLU A 15 -7.49 19.12 15.47
N GLU A 16 -8.32 20.04 15.03
CA GLU A 16 -9.73 20.11 15.42
C GLU A 16 -10.51 18.92 14.86
N GLN A 17 -10.29 18.56 13.59
CA GLN A 17 -10.88 17.37 12.97
C GLN A 17 -10.49 16.06 13.68
N LYS A 18 -9.27 15.94 14.16
CA LYS A 18 -8.81 14.78 14.92
C LYS A 18 -9.51 14.62 16.29
N LYS A 19 -10.06 15.69 16.84
CA LYS A 19 -10.80 15.66 18.11
C LYS A 19 -12.26 15.26 17.93
N GLN A 20 -12.77 15.28 16.71
CA GLN A 20 -14.15 14.88 16.43
C GLN A 20 -14.25 13.36 16.43
N THR A 21 -15.24 12.85 17.14
CA THR A 21 -15.60 11.43 17.07
C THR A 21 -16.25 11.12 15.73
N SER A 22 -15.91 9.99 15.13
CA SER A 22 -16.54 9.54 13.90
C SER A 22 -18.07 9.41 14.10
N PRO A 23 -18.90 9.92 13.17
CA PRO A 23 -20.34 9.69 13.20
C PRO A 23 -20.71 8.24 12.82
N TYR A 24 -19.75 7.42 12.44
CA TYR A 24 -19.93 6.03 12.00
C TYR A 24 -19.36 5.06 13.03
N ASN A 25 -20.04 3.94 13.22
CA ASN A 25 -19.44 2.77 13.84
C ASN A 25 -18.47 2.14 12.84
N LEU A 26 -17.19 2.20 13.16
CA LEU A 26 -16.11 1.80 12.26
C LEU A 26 -15.17 0.81 12.93
N ALA A 27 -14.89 -0.29 12.25
CA ALA A 27 -13.76 -1.16 12.58
C ALA A 27 -12.76 -1.12 11.42
N TYR A 28 -11.60 -0.51 11.66
CA TYR A 28 -10.57 -0.31 10.65
C TYR A 28 -9.43 -1.29 10.87
N PHE A 29 -9.46 -2.42 10.15
CA PHE A 29 -8.45 -3.45 10.26
C PHE A 29 -7.26 -3.20 9.34
N VAL A 30 -6.06 -3.36 9.89
CA VAL A 30 -4.82 -3.39 9.10
C VAL A 30 -4.15 -4.74 9.34
N LEU A 31 -4.11 -5.55 8.29
CA LEU A 31 -3.37 -6.82 8.30
C LEU A 31 -1.87 -6.53 8.26
N ASN A 32 -1.14 -7.07 9.22
CA ASN A 32 0.28 -6.85 9.38
C ASN A 32 1.02 -8.19 9.45
N ALA A 33 2.33 -8.12 9.22
CA ALA A 33 3.23 -9.24 9.33
C ALA A 33 4.62 -8.74 9.80
N PRO A 34 5.47 -9.61 10.40
CA PRO A 34 6.86 -9.29 10.65
C PRO A 34 7.54 -8.76 9.38
N ARG A 35 8.41 -7.76 9.55
CA ARG A 35 8.97 -6.99 8.41
C ARG A 35 9.78 -7.86 7.44
N ASP A 36 10.53 -8.80 7.96
CA ASP A 36 11.33 -9.76 7.18
C ASP A 36 10.43 -10.63 6.28
N ILE A 37 9.36 -11.18 6.84
CA ILE A 37 8.36 -11.97 6.12
C ILE A 37 7.62 -11.10 5.09
N LEU A 38 7.26 -9.87 5.44
CA LEU A 38 6.62 -8.95 4.51
C LEU A 38 7.53 -8.66 3.31
N TYR A 39 8.83 -8.41 3.55
CA TYR A 39 9.79 -8.13 2.49
C TYR A 39 10.05 -9.35 1.60
N GLU A 40 10.14 -10.54 2.18
CA GLU A 40 10.24 -11.78 1.41
C GLU A 40 9.03 -12.00 0.49
N ARG A 41 7.82 -11.74 1.00
CA ARG A 41 6.59 -11.84 0.20
C ARG A 41 6.54 -10.80 -0.91
N ILE A 42 7.01 -9.58 -0.66
CA ILE A 42 7.13 -8.53 -1.68
C ILE A 42 8.08 -8.98 -2.78
N ASP A 43 9.24 -9.49 -2.42
CA ASP A 43 10.25 -9.93 -3.39
C ASP A 43 9.72 -11.10 -4.23
N LYS A 44 9.09 -12.11 -3.62
CA LYS A 44 8.42 -13.22 -4.33
C LYS A 44 7.31 -12.73 -5.25
N ARG A 45 6.51 -11.75 -4.82
CA ARG A 45 5.44 -11.18 -5.64
C ARG A 45 5.99 -10.49 -6.88
N VAL A 46 7.09 -9.76 -6.76
CA VAL A 46 7.76 -9.12 -7.90
C VAL A 46 8.28 -10.19 -8.88
N ASP A 47 8.93 -11.26 -8.38
CA ASP A 47 9.41 -12.36 -9.21
C ASP A 47 8.24 -13.03 -9.96
N GLN A 48 7.13 -13.29 -9.28
CA GLN A 48 5.92 -13.83 -9.87
C GLN A 48 5.35 -12.93 -10.97
N MET A 49 5.27 -11.63 -10.74
CA MET A 49 4.79 -10.67 -11.76
C MET A 49 5.65 -10.70 -13.03
N LEU A 50 6.96 -10.87 -12.89
CA LEU A 50 7.87 -11.01 -14.04
C LEU A 50 7.63 -12.31 -14.80
N GLU A 51 7.45 -13.43 -14.10
CA GLU A 51 7.11 -14.73 -14.69
C GLU A 51 5.75 -14.69 -15.41
N GLU A 52 4.77 -14.00 -14.86
CA GLU A 52 3.43 -13.79 -15.44
C GLU A 52 3.43 -12.85 -16.65
N GLY A 53 4.56 -12.18 -16.96
CA GLY A 53 4.75 -11.43 -18.19
C GLY A 53 4.71 -9.91 -18.04
N LEU A 54 5.00 -9.35 -16.88
CA LEU A 54 5.05 -7.91 -16.64
C LEU A 54 5.85 -7.15 -17.72
N VAL A 55 7.00 -7.69 -18.15
CA VAL A 55 7.83 -7.05 -19.19
C VAL A 55 7.07 -6.95 -20.51
N LYS A 56 6.38 -8.02 -20.92
CA LYS A 56 5.59 -8.05 -22.17
C LYS A 56 4.39 -7.10 -22.12
N GLU A 57 3.75 -7.01 -20.95
CA GLU A 57 2.65 -6.06 -20.71
C GLU A 57 3.11 -4.62 -20.92
N VAL A 58 4.21 -4.23 -20.26
CA VAL A 58 4.76 -2.87 -20.37
C VAL A 58 5.26 -2.58 -21.79
N GLU A 59 5.87 -3.57 -22.45
CA GLU A 59 6.28 -3.45 -23.87
C GLU A 59 5.07 -3.21 -24.79
N GLY A 60 3.95 -3.90 -24.53
CA GLY A 60 2.69 -3.68 -25.24
C GLY A 60 2.18 -2.26 -25.05
N LEU A 61 2.10 -1.77 -23.82
CA LEU A 61 1.69 -0.42 -23.49
C LEU A 61 2.59 0.64 -24.14
N LYS A 62 3.91 0.41 -24.16
CA LYS A 62 4.86 1.29 -24.83
C LYS A 62 4.58 1.38 -26.34
N ARG A 63 4.26 0.25 -26.99
CA ARG A 63 3.89 0.22 -28.43
C ARG A 63 2.59 0.98 -28.71
N GLU A 64 1.66 1.00 -27.76
CA GLU A 64 0.41 1.78 -27.82
C GLU A 64 0.62 3.28 -27.54
N GLY A 65 1.86 3.73 -27.30
CA GLY A 65 2.21 5.12 -27.08
C GLY A 65 2.25 5.55 -25.60
N CYS A 66 2.13 4.61 -24.67
CA CYS A 66 2.31 4.92 -23.25
C CYS A 66 3.78 5.24 -22.96
N HIS A 67 4.02 6.32 -22.23
CA HIS A 67 5.36 6.81 -21.91
C HIS A 67 5.45 7.28 -20.44
N ARG A 68 6.67 7.48 -19.94
CA ARG A 68 6.95 7.88 -18.56
C ARG A 68 6.27 9.18 -18.09
N GLY A 69 5.93 10.09 -19.01
CA GLY A 69 5.21 11.33 -18.66
C GLY A 69 3.75 11.12 -18.25
N MET A 70 3.18 9.94 -18.52
CA MET A 70 1.82 9.61 -18.13
C MET A 70 1.75 9.20 -16.66
N VAL A 71 0.77 9.73 -15.94
CA VAL A 71 0.55 9.42 -14.50
C VAL A 71 0.35 7.92 -14.27
N SER A 72 -0.40 7.26 -15.17
CA SER A 72 -0.64 5.80 -15.11
C SER A 72 0.66 4.98 -15.19
N MET A 73 1.68 5.48 -15.87
CA MET A 73 2.97 4.81 -16.04
C MET A 73 3.97 5.11 -14.92
N GLN A 74 3.58 5.90 -13.92
CA GLN A 74 4.39 6.18 -12.72
C GLN A 74 4.22 5.11 -11.62
N GLY A 75 3.30 4.15 -11.80
CA GLY A 75 3.09 3.05 -10.88
C GLY A 75 4.33 2.18 -10.69
N LEU A 76 4.43 1.56 -9.51
CA LEU A 76 5.48 0.56 -9.23
C LEU A 76 5.37 -0.61 -10.22
N GLY A 77 6.47 -0.96 -10.85
CA GLY A 77 6.58 -1.94 -11.90
C GLY A 77 6.64 -1.32 -13.28
N TYR A 78 5.75 -0.42 -13.63
CA TYR A 78 5.70 0.18 -14.97
C TYR A 78 6.88 1.11 -15.24
N LYS A 79 7.17 2.04 -14.36
CA LYS A 79 8.29 3.00 -14.55
C LYS A 79 9.65 2.32 -14.61
N GLU A 80 9.87 1.28 -13.79
CA GLU A 80 11.14 0.55 -13.75
C GLU A 80 11.34 -0.29 -15.01
N ILE A 81 10.29 -0.96 -15.48
CA ILE A 81 10.36 -1.76 -16.71
C ILE A 81 10.44 -0.86 -17.95
N LEU A 82 9.74 0.28 -17.97
CA LEU A 82 9.92 1.28 -19.04
C LEU A 82 11.36 1.76 -19.14
N ALA A 83 12.02 2.05 -18.01
CA ALA A 83 13.41 2.44 -17.96
C ALA A 83 14.35 1.38 -18.56
N TYR A 84 14.09 0.12 -18.22
CA TYR A 84 14.78 -1.02 -18.85
C TYR A 84 14.56 -1.06 -20.36
N LEU A 85 13.32 -0.94 -20.83
CA LEU A 85 12.97 -0.96 -22.26
C LEU A 85 13.51 0.25 -23.04
N GLU A 86 13.84 1.32 -22.35
CA GLU A 86 14.50 2.52 -22.89
C GLU A 86 16.03 2.43 -22.84
N GLY A 87 16.58 1.34 -22.29
CA GLY A 87 18.01 1.08 -22.26
C GLY A 87 18.78 1.81 -21.15
N GLU A 88 18.10 2.34 -20.12
CA GLU A 88 18.79 3.03 -19.04
C GLU A 88 19.62 2.08 -18.16
N TYR A 89 19.14 0.84 -17.98
CA TYR A 89 19.81 -0.19 -17.21
C TYR A 89 19.31 -1.59 -17.61
N PRO A 90 20.05 -2.66 -17.27
CA PRO A 90 19.63 -4.04 -17.57
C PRO A 90 18.41 -4.46 -16.73
N LEU A 91 17.71 -5.51 -17.14
CA LEU A 91 16.52 -6.03 -16.46
C LEU A 91 16.77 -6.38 -14.99
N GLU A 92 17.93 -6.98 -14.68
CA GLU A 92 18.30 -7.32 -13.30
C GLU A 92 18.28 -6.09 -12.38
N GLU A 93 18.77 -4.95 -12.88
CA GLU A 93 18.77 -3.70 -12.14
C GLU A 93 17.36 -3.14 -12.00
N ALA A 94 16.51 -3.22 -13.05
CA ALA A 94 15.10 -2.85 -12.97
C ALA A 94 14.39 -3.65 -11.87
N VAL A 95 14.61 -4.95 -11.81
CA VAL A 95 14.01 -5.83 -10.79
C VAL A 95 14.49 -5.47 -9.40
N ARG A 96 15.79 -5.21 -9.23
CA ARG A 96 16.38 -4.79 -7.96
C ARG A 96 15.75 -3.48 -7.45
N ILE A 97 15.61 -2.50 -8.34
CA ILE A 97 15.00 -1.21 -8.04
C ILE A 97 13.52 -1.39 -7.68
N LEU A 98 12.78 -2.17 -8.46
CA LEU A 98 11.37 -2.46 -8.21
C LEU A 98 11.13 -3.11 -6.85
N LYS A 99 11.90 -4.14 -6.49
CA LYS A 99 11.84 -4.78 -5.16
C LYS A 99 12.12 -3.77 -4.03
N ARG A 100 13.19 -2.98 -4.17
CA ARG A 100 13.53 -1.93 -3.19
C ARG A 100 12.41 -0.91 -3.03
N ASP A 101 11.89 -0.38 -4.12
CA ASP A 101 10.90 0.70 -4.10
C ASP A 101 9.55 0.19 -3.57
N THR A 102 9.20 -1.07 -3.86
CA THR A 102 8.00 -1.71 -3.29
C THR A 102 8.14 -1.91 -1.78
N ARG A 103 9.30 -2.34 -1.28
CA ARG A 103 9.56 -2.41 0.17
C ARG A 103 9.48 -1.04 0.84
N HIS A 104 10.03 0.01 0.20
CA HIS A 104 9.92 1.38 0.70
C HIS A 104 8.47 1.87 0.72
N PHE A 105 7.68 1.52 -0.29
CA PHE A 105 6.26 1.85 -0.34
C PHE A 105 5.51 1.18 0.81
N ALA A 106 5.70 -0.11 1.03
CA ALA A 106 5.11 -0.84 2.15
C ALA A 106 5.50 -0.23 3.51
N LYS A 107 6.76 0.16 3.69
CA LYS A 107 7.21 0.86 4.90
C LYS A 107 6.47 2.19 5.11
N ARG A 108 6.29 2.97 4.05
CA ARG A 108 5.53 4.24 4.13
C ARG A 108 4.07 4.00 4.48
N GLN A 109 3.41 2.98 3.90
CA GLN A 109 2.04 2.60 4.24
C GLN A 109 1.90 2.27 5.73
N LEU A 110 2.78 1.42 6.26
CA LEU A 110 2.76 1.07 7.68
C LEU A 110 2.97 2.29 8.59
N THR A 111 3.86 3.21 8.18
CA THR A 111 4.09 4.46 8.92
C THR A 111 2.85 5.35 8.88
N TRP A 112 2.14 5.38 7.75
CA TRP A 112 0.90 6.13 7.61
C TRP A 112 -0.20 5.56 8.51
N PHE A 113 -0.45 4.24 8.45
CA PHE A 113 -1.44 3.58 9.29
C PHE A 113 -1.18 3.73 10.80
N ARG A 114 0.09 3.82 11.22
CA ARG A 114 0.44 4.05 12.64
C ARG A 114 0.03 5.43 13.16
N ARG A 115 -0.27 6.38 12.29
CA ARG A 115 -0.76 7.70 12.66
C ARG A 115 -2.27 7.74 12.86
N GLU A 116 -2.97 6.75 12.34
CA GLU A 116 -4.41 6.61 12.51
C GLU A 116 -4.72 6.02 13.89
N SER A 117 -5.55 6.72 14.68
CA SER A 117 -5.88 6.33 16.06
C SER A 117 -6.77 5.10 16.16
N ASP A 118 -7.62 4.89 15.13
CA ASP A 118 -8.71 3.92 15.17
C ASP A 118 -8.38 2.62 14.44
N VAL A 119 -7.09 2.38 14.15
CA VAL A 119 -6.63 1.17 13.46
C VAL A 119 -6.54 -0.01 14.41
N ILE A 120 -7.18 -1.09 14.03
CA ILE A 120 -7.10 -2.39 14.68
C ILE A 120 -6.07 -3.23 13.93
N TRP A 121 -4.92 -3.45 14.56
CA TRP A 121 -3.83 -4.23 13.98
C TRP A 121 -4.10 -5.71 14.08
N VAL A 122 -4.05 -6.41 12.96
CA VAL A 122 -4.15 -7.85 12.88
C VAL A 122 -2.79 -8.42 12.44
N ASP A 123 -1.96 -8.77 13.43
CA ASP A 123 -0.66 -9.38 13.20
C ASP A 123 -0.84 -10.85 12.82
N LYS A 124 -0.69 -11.17 11.55
CA LYS A 124 -0.99 -12.51 11.00
C LYS A 124 -0.18 -13.63 11.62
N ASP A 125 1.04 -13.36 12.06
CA ASP A 125 1.92 -14.32 12.73
C ASP A 125 1.36 -14.75 14.09
N LYS A 126 0.65 -13.89 14.81
CA LYS A 126 -0.02 -14.21 16.08
C LYS A 126 -1.20 -15.17 15.91
N PHE A 127 -1.74 -15.25 14.71
CA PHE A 127 -2.81 -16.17 14.32
C PHE A 127 -2.27 -17.36 13.51
N HIS A 128 -0.98 -17.69 13.62
CA HIS A 128 -0.35 -18.80 12.91
C HIS A 128 -0.59 -18.78 11.40
N TRP A 129 -0.88 -17.61 10.80
CA TRP A 129 -1.26 -17.44 9.41
C TRP A 129 -2.58 -18.15 9.03
N ASP A 130 -3.37 -18.58 10.02
CA ASP A 130 -4.66 -19.21 9.80
C ASP A 130 -5.72 -18.14 9.47
N GLU A 131 -6.25 -18.21 8.26
CA GLU A 131 -7.26 -17.27 7.77
C GLU A 131 -8.59 -17.38 8.52
N LYS A 132 -8.91 -18.57 9.05
CA LYS A 132 -10.13 -18.79 9.82
C LYS A 132 -10.04 -18.12 11.18
N GLU A 133 -8.92 -18.33 11.89
CA GLU A 133 -8.67 -17.66 13.18
C GLU A 133 -8.68 -16.13 13.02
N ILE A 134 -8.05 -15.60 11.94
CA ILE A 134 -8.08 -14.18 11.63
C ILE A 134 -9.52 -13.70 11.39
N LEU A 135 -10.29 -14.43 10.60
CA LEU A 135 -11.69 -14.08 10.31
C LEU A 135 -12.54 -14.10 11.59
N GLU A 136 -12.42 -15.13 12.41
CA GLU A 136 -13.13 -15.24 13.70
C GLU A 136 -12.82 -14.08 14.62
N TYR A 137 -11.53 -13.70 14.72
CA TYR A 137 -11.11 -12.52 15.47
C TYR A 137 -11.76 -11.24 14.91
N MET A 138 -11.70 -11.01 13.60
CA MET A 138 -12.30 -9.83 12.99
C MET A 138 -13.81 -9.77 13.22
N LEU A 139 -14.50 -10.92 13.12
CA LEU A 139 -15.95 -11.01 13.40
C LEU A 139 -16.28 -10.72 14.87
N SER A 140 -15.44 -11.15 15.81
CA SER A 140 -15.63 -10.84 17.23
C SER A 140 -15.52 -9.33 17.49
N VAL A 141 -14.53 -8.67 16.89
CA VAL A 141 -14.36 -7.21 16.98
C VAL A 141 -15.54 -6.46 16.38
N LEU A 142 -16.06 -6.91 15.22
CA LEU A 142 -17.24 -6.29 14.60
C LEU A 142 -18.49 -6.38 15.49
N LYS A 143 -18.66 -7.47 16.24
CA LYS A 143 -19.73 -7.62 17.23
C LYS A 143 -19.54 -6.68 18.43
N GLU A 144 -18.32 -6.57 18.93
CA GLU A 144 -17.98 -5.64 20.04
C GLU A 144 -18.22 -4.17 19.68
N HIS A 145 -18.10 -3.83 18.39
CA HIS A 145 -18.34 -2.48 17.86
C HIS A 145 -19.79 -2.24 17.41
N ASP A 146 -20.72 -3.16 17.70
CA ASP A 146 -22.13 -3.11 17.28
C ASP A 146 -22.32 -2.90 15.75
N ILE A 147 -21.41 -3.46 14.93
CA ILE A 147 -21.48 -3.38 13.47
C ILE A 147 -22.21 -4.60 12.89
N LEU A 148 -22.08 -5.75 13.54
CA LEU A 148 -22.85 -6.96 13.26
C LEU A 148 -23.82 -7.18 14.41
N GLY A 149 -25.11 -7.10 14.08
CA GLY A 149 -26.19 -7.43 15.01
C GLY A 149 -26.26 -8.91 15.33
#